data_996ec447580d515ea6c1e91893f2d54a
#
_entry.id   996ec447580d515ea6c1e91893f2d54a
#
_cell.length_a   1.000
_cell.length_b   1.000
_cell.length_c   1.000
_cell.angle_alpha   90.00
_cell.angle_beta   90.00
_cell.angle_gamma   90.00
#
_symmetry.space_group_name_H-M   'P 1'
#
loop_
_entity.id
_entity.type
_entity.pdbx_description
1 polymer ?
#
loop_
_entity_poly.entity_id
_entity_poly.type
_entity_poly.pdbx_seq_one_letter_code
_entity_poly.pdbx_strand_id
1 'polypeptide(L)'
;MKESTNRTLITNPKNIICIGLNYADHIEETSLATHDFPEIFMKTSNALASHQDIVPIQDENLHYDYEGELVIVIGKAGKNISREQAREHILGYTIGNDVSARALQFRGSQWILGKSLDNFAPIGPVIVSPDDFDFENATITTTCLLYTSDA
;
A
#
# COMPACT_ATOMS: atom_id res chain seq x y z
N MET A 1 -2.86 -7.25 -31.56
CA MET A 1 -2.74 -7.09 -30.10
C MET A 1 -1.56 -6.18 -29.83
N LYS A 2 -1.81 -4.96 -29.30
CA LYS A 2 -0.71 -4.07 -28.90
C LYS A 2 -0.18 -4.64 -27.57
N GLU A 3 1.13 -4.93 -27.52
CA GLU A 3 1.80 -5.20 -26.26
C GLU A 3 1.58 -4.02 -25.32
N SER A 4 0.87 -4.25 -24.24
CA SER A 4 0.77 -3.33 -23.12
C SER A 4 2.17 -3.27 -22.52
N THR A 5 2.90 -2.21 -22.78
CA THR A 5 4.14 -1.94 -22.06
C THR A 5 3.77 -1.68 -20.61
N ASN A 6 4.00 -2.67 -19.73
CA ASN A 6 3.91 -2.55 -18.28
C ASN A 6 4.91 -1.47 -17.82
N ARG A 7 4.48 -0.21 -17.81
CA ARG A 7 5.25 0.87 -17.21
C ARG A 7 4.59 1.19 -15.89
N THR A 8 5.37 1.21 -14.83
CA THR A 8 4.94 1.80 -13.56
C THR A 8 4.42 3.19 -13.81
N LEU A 9 3.16 3.43 -13.51
CA LEU A 9 2.54 4.75 -13.65
C LEU A 9 3.14 5.77 -12.67
N ILE A 10 3.71 5.27 -11.57
CA ILE A 10 4.35 6.04 -10.52
C ILE A 10 5.85 5.73 -10.56
N THR A 11 6.63 6.55 -11.25
CA THR A 11 8.04 6.24 -11.54
C THR A 11 9.04 6.77 -10.50
N ASN A 12 8.66 7.78 -9.72
CA ASN A 12 9.58 8.39 -8.74
C ASN A 12 8.82 9.14 -7.64
N PRO A 13 8.08 8.44 -6.78
CA PRO A 13 7.44 9.08 -5.64
C PRO A 13 8.52 9.58 -4.68
N LYS A 14 8.36 10.77 -4.13
CA LYS A 14 9.27 11.30 -3.10
C LYS A 14 9.12 10.53 -1.80
N ASN A 15 7.90 10.11 -1.48
CA ASN A 15 7.57 9.39 -0.27
C ASN A 15 6.48 8.36 -0.58
N ILE A 16 6.55 7.21 0.07
CA ILE A 16 5.49 6.22 0.17
C ILE A 16 5.10 6.19 1.64
N ILE A 17 3.97 6.81 1.97
CA ILE A 17 3.46 6.92 3.34
C ILE A 17 2.34 5.92 3.50
N CYS A 18 2.37 5.12 4.54
CA CYS A 18 1.41 4.08 4.83
C CYS A 18 0.69 4.37 6.15
N ILE A 19 -0.59 3.99 6.21
CA ILE A 19 -1.40 4.05 7.41
C ILE A 19 -1.67 2.62 7.87
N GLY A 20 -1.08 2.24 8.99
CA GLY A 20 -1.29 0.93 9.60
C GLY A 20 -2.60 0.86 10.36
N LEU A 21 -3.11 -0.37 10.55
CA LEU A 21 -4.34 -0.65 11.29
C LEU A 21 -5.55 0.16 10.77
N ASN A 22 -5.66 0.32 9.45
CA ASN A 22 -6.63 1.20 8.82
C ASN A 22 -7.93 0.49 8.39
N TYR A 23 -7.98 -0.85 8.48
CA TYR A 23 -9.15 -1.65 8.14
C TYR A 23 -9.72 -2.30 9.40
N ALA A 24 -11.04 -2.16 9.60
CA ALA A 24 -11.71 -2.61 10.82
C ALA A 24 -11.57 -4.12 11.06
N ASP A 25 -11.70 -4.91 10.01
CA ASP A 25 -11.62 -6.37 10.09
C ASP A 25 -10.22 -6.84 10.49
N HIS A 26 -9.18 -6.19 9.98
CA HIS A 26 -7.80 -6.49 10.34
C HIS A 26 -7.48 -6.17 11.81
N ILE A 27 -8.12 -5.16 12.39
CA ILE A 27 -7.97 -4.80 13.81
C ILE A 27 -8.55 -5.91 14.71
N GLU A 28 -9.69 -6.48 14.34
CA GLU A 28 -10.31 -7.57 15.08
C GLU A 28 -9.44 -8.85 15.07
N GLU A 29 -8.83 -9.16 13.93
CA GLU A 29 -7.95 -10.34 13.77
C GLU A 29 -6.64 -10.24 14.55
N THR A 30 -6.05 -9.06 14.61
CA THR A 30 -4.71 -8.87 15.18
C THR A 30 -4.71 -8.62 16.68
N SER A 31 -5.87 -8.37 17.30
CA SER A 31 -6.01 -8.01 18.73
C SER A 31 -5.12 -6.82 19.15
N LEU A 32 -4.70 -5.99 18.20
CA LEU A 32 -3.91 -4.79 18.46
C LEU A 32 -4.82 -3.69 19.02
N ALA A 33 -4.31 -2.92 19.97
CA ALA A 33 -5.07 -1.81 20.54
C ALA A 33 -5.32 -0.74 19.48
N THR A 34 -6.58 -0.32 19.34
CA THR A 34 -6.92 0.85 18.54
C THR A 34 -6.36 2.10 19.20
N HIS A 35 -5.63 2.89 18.43
CA HIS A 35 -5.12 4.18 18.88
C HIS A 35 -6.03 5.30 18.35
N ASP A 36 -6.20 6.38 19.14
CA ASP A 36 -6.91 7.60 18.71
C ASP A 36 -6.20 8.33 17.56
N PHE A 37 -5.01 7.88 17.20
CA PHE A 37 -4.15 8.47 16.17
C PHE A 37 -3.71 7.41 15.16
N PRO A 38 -3.67 7.74 13.85
CA PRO A 38 -3.23 6.79 12.82
C PRO A 38 -1.80 6.32 13.08
N GLU A 39 -1.55 5.01 12.94
CA GLU A 39 -0.19 4.46 12.93
C GLU A 39 0.45 4.75 11.57
N ILE A 40 1.40 5.68 11.54
CA ILE A 40 2.02 6.16 10.30
C ILE A 40 3.42 5.57 10.17
N PHE A 41 3.68 4.95 9.04
CA PHE A 41 5.02 4.50 8.67
C PHE A 41 5.32 4.80 7.20
N MET A 42 6.52 4.47 6.76
CA MET A 42 6.95 4.74 5.38
C MET A 42 7.59 3.49 4.78
N LYS A 43 7.48 3.40 3.46
CA LYS A 43 8.33 2.52 2.65
C LYS A 43 9.34 3.37 1.89
N THR A 44 10.56 2.85 1.75
CA THR A 44 11.63 3.52 1.00
C THR A 44 11.47 3.34 -0.51
N SER A 45 12.12 4.16 -1.30
CA SER A 45 11.95 4.18 -2.76
C SER A 45 12.37 2.87 -3.45
N ASN A 46 13.30 2.10 -2.87
CA ASN A 46 13.69 0.78 -3.39
C ASN A 46 12.58 -0.27 -3.25
N ALA A 47 11.63 -0.04 -2.35
CA ALA A 47 10.48 -0.93 -2.21
C ALA A 47 9.47 -0.78 -3.37
N LEU A 48 9.48 0.34 -4.09
CA LEU A 48 8.56 0.54 -5.20
C LEU A 48 8.78 -0.50 -6.30
N ALA A 49 7.70 -1.14 -6.72
CA ALA A 49 7.68 -2.07 -7.83
C ALA A 49 6.48 -1.80 -8.74
N SER A 50 6.56 -2.25 -9.98
CA SER A 50 5.45 -2.21 -10.93
C SER A 50 4.51 -3.38 -10.70
N HIS A 51 3.30 -3.26 -11.23
CA HIS A 51 2.40 -4.39 -11.39
C HIS A 51 3.12 -5.54 -12.14
N GLN A 52 3.06 -6.75 -11.59
CA GLN A 52 3.71 -7.98 -12.08
C GLN A 52 5.25 -8.04 -11.91
N ASP A 53 5.88 -7.08 -11.28
CA ASP A 53 7.27 -7.26 -10.89
C ASP A 53 7.42 -8.37 -9.84
N ILE A 54 8.57 -9.02 -9.86
CA ILE A 54 8.88 -10.09 -8.91
C ILE A 54 9.28 -9.46 -7.57
N VAL A 55 8.64 -9.91 -6.50
CA VAL A 55 9.07 -9.65 -5.13
C VAL A 55 10.05 -10.74 -4.71
N PRO A 56 11.32 -10.41 -4.46
CA PRO A 56 12.32 -11.42 -4.13
C PRO A 56 12.13 -11.94 -2.69
N ILE A 57 11.99 -13.25 -2.55
CA ILE A 57 11.98 -13.93 -1.25
C ILE A 57 13.39 -14.46 -1.00
N GLN A 58 14.13 -13.85 -0.08
CA GLN A 58 15.53 -14.17 0.17
C GLN A 58 15.74 -15.17 1.32
N ASP A 59 14.91 -15.10 2.35
CA ASP A 59 15.00 -15.94 3.54
C ASP A 59 13.59 -16.23 4.08
N GLU A 60 13.14 -17.46 3.95
CA GLU A 60 11.79 -17.90 4.37
C GLU A 60 11.52 -17.68 5.86
N ASN A 61 12.56 -17.60 6.70
CA ASN A 61 12.42 -17.33 8.13
C ASN A 61 11.97 -15.89 8.44
N LEU A 62 11.92 -15.00 7.44
CA LEU A 62 11.43 -13.64 7.61
C LEU A 62 9.90 -13.54 7.66
N HIS A 63 9.18 -14.63 7.39
CA HIS A 63 7.72 -14.70 7.45
C HIS A 63 7.07 -13.60 6.62
N TYR A 64 7.13 -13.77 5.30
CA TYR A 64 6.54 -12.82 4.34
C TYR A 64 5.02 -12.91 4.35
N ASP A 65 4.41 -11.75 4.25
CA ASP A 65 2.98 -11.59 4.23
C ASP A 65 2.57 -10.55 3.19
N TYR A 66 1.34 -10.63 2.70
CA TYR A 66 0.77 -9.69 1.74
C TYR A 66 -0.28 -8.82 2.43
N GLU A 67 -0.42 -7.59 1.97
CA GLU A 67 -1.47 -6.67 2.41
C GLU A 67 -2.00 -5.93 1.18
N GLY A 68 -3.21 -6.30 0.73
CA GLY A 68 -3.90 -5.57 -0.34
C GLY A 68 -4.36 -4.21 0.17
N GLU A 69 -3.95 -3.14 -0.53
CA GLU A 69 -4.11 -1.77 -0.05
C GLU A 69 -4.70 -0.84 -1.10
N LEU A 70 -5.56 0.08 -0.67
CA LEU A 70 -5.95 1.24 -1.47
C LEU A 70 -4.80 2.26 -1.47
N VAL A 71 -4.32 2.60 -2.66
CA VAL A 71 -3.27 3.60 -2.83
C VAL A 71 -3.87 4.91 -3.32
N ILE A 72 -3.65 5.99 -2.58
CA ILE A 72 -4.01 7.35 -2.96
C ILE A 72 -2.79 8.04 -3.57
N VAL A 73 -2.88 8.44 -4.82
CA VAL A 73 -1.80 9.15 -5.52
C VAL A 73 -2.03 10.65 -5.40
N ILE A 74 -1.09 11.34 -4.75
CA ILE A 74 -1.14 12.78 -4.58
C ILE A 74 -0.59 13.47 -5.83
N GLY A 75 -1.40 14.32 -6.46
CA GLY A 75 -1.07 15.04 -7.70
C GLY A 75 -0.77 16.52 -7.51
N LYS A 76 -1.26 17.13 -6.44
CA LYS A 76 -1.08 18.57 -6.18
C LYS A 76 -0.38 18.77 -4.83
N ALA A 77 0.71 19.51 -4.83
CA ALA A 77 1.40 19.87 -3.61
C ALA A 77 0.51 20.73 -2.69
N GLY A 78 0.66 20.54 -1.38
CA GLY A 78 -0.08 21.31 -0.38
C GLY A 78 0.55 21.25 1.00
N LYS A 79 0.18 22.19 1.86
CA LYS A 79 0.55 22.24 3.27
C LYS A 79 -0.58 22.89 4.05
N ASN A 80 -0.91 22.32 5.21
CA ASN A 80 -2.00 22.80 6.07
C ASN A 80 -3.35 22.88 5.33
N ILE A 81 -3.61 21.93 4.43
CA ILE A 81 -4.87 21.81 3.71
C ILE A 81 -5.96 21.32 4.65
N SER A 82 -7.17 21.87 4.53
CA SER A 82 -8.30 21.40 5.30
C SER A 82 -8.81 20.05 4.79
N ARG A 83 -9.60 19.36 5.61
CA ARG A 83 -10.21 18.08 5.24
C ARG A 83 -11.08 18.21 3.96
N GLU A 84 -11.83 19.30 3.86
CA GLU A 84 -12.73 19.58 2.75
C GLU A 84 -11.96 19.80 1.43
N GLN A 85 -10.74 20.33 1.51
CA GLN A 85 -9.87 20.58 0.37
C GLN A 85 -8.98 19.38 -0.02
N ALA A 86 -8.90 18.36 0.84
CA ALA A 86 -7.98 17.24 0.64
C ALA A 86 -8.20 16.53 -0.71
N ARG A 87 -9.45 16.35 -1.14
CA ARG A 87 -9.79 15.68 -2.40
C ARG A 87 -9.21 16.39 -3.63
N GLU A 88 -9.07 17.72 -3.60
CA GLU A 88 -8.48 18.49 -4.71
C GLU A 88 -6.99 18.21 -4.94
N HIS A 89 -6.33 17.55 -3.98
CA HIS A 89 -4.93 17.20 -4.05
C HIS A 89 -4.69 15.76 -4.57
N ILE A 90 -5.76 14.98 -4.71
CA ILE A 90 -5.68 13.60 -5.18
C ILE A 90 -5.63 13.58 -6.71
N LEU A 91 -4.61 12.93 -7.28
CA LEU A 91 -4.53 12.61 -8.70
C LEU A 91 -5.46 11.46 -9.08
N GLY A 92 -5.52 10.46 -8.22
CA GLY A 92 -6.34 9.28 -8.41
C GLY A 92 -6.03 8.17 -7.42
N TYR A 93 -6.69 7.05 -7.65
CA TYR A 93 -6.62 5.86 -6.83
C TYR A 93 -6.04 4.71 -7.63
N THR A 94 -5.31 3.85 -6.95
CA THR A 94 -4.83 2.58 -7.50
C THR A 94 -4.78 1.54 -6.38
N ILE A 95 -4.37 0.33 -6.72
CA ILE A 95 -4.17 -0.73 -5.75
C ILE A 95 -2.68 -0.96 -5.52
N GLY A 96 -2.31 -1.38 -4.33
CA GLY A 96 -0.96 -1.78 -3.98
C GLY A 96 -0.94 -3.03 -3.13
N ASN A 97 0.26 -3.55 -2.92
CA ASN A 97 0.50 -4.61 -1.96
C ASN A 97 1.59 -4.14 -0.99
N ASP A 98 1.23 -3.94 0.28
CA ASP A 98 2.19 -3.61 1.33
C ASP A 98 2.86 -4.88 1.84
N VAL A 99 3.74 -5.47 1.00
CA VAL A 99 4.46 -6.68 1.35
C VAL A 99 5.29 -6.47 2.61
N SER A 100 5.20 -7.42 3.52
CA SER A 100 5.75 -7.33 4.87
C SER A 100 6.61 -8.54 5.22
N ALA A 101 7.79 -8.31 5.78
CA ALA A 101 8.60 -9.33 6.42
C ALA A 101 8.38 -9.24 7.94
N ARG A 102 7.46 -10.03 8.47
CA ARG A 102 6.97 -9.91 9.86
C ARG A 102 8.06 -10.04 10.90
N ALA A 103 9.02 -10.95 10.70
CA ALA A 103 10.15 -11.12 11.62
C ALA A 103 11.03 -9.85 11.72
N LEU A 104 11.13 -9.06 10.66
CA LEU A 104 11.84 -7.77 10.68
C LEU A 104 10.96 -6.63 11.17
N GLN A 105 9.68 -6.62 10.80
CA GLN A 105 8.72 -5.59 11.20
C GLN A 105 8.64 -5.48 12.73
N PHE A 106 8.55 -6.59 13.42
CA PHE A 106 8.39 -6.63 14.89
C PHE A 106 9.69 -6.77 15.67
N ARG A 107 10.83 -6.67 15.00
CA ARG A 107 12.15 -6.74 15.65
C ARG A 107 12.47 -5.52 16.52
N GLY A 108 11.85 -4.40 16.23
CA GLY A 108 12.01 -3.13 16.95
C GLY A 108 10.74 -2.31 16.93
N SER A 109 10.83 -1.07 17.36
CA SER A 109 9.70 -0.13 17.41
C SER A 109 9.34 0.46 16.05
N GLN A 110 10.18 0.30 15.02
CA GLN A 110 9.99 0.89 13.71
C GLN A 110 9.77 -0.19 12.65
N TRP A 111 8.65 -0.14 11.95
CA TRP A 111 8.25 -1.16 10.98
C TRP A 111 9.03 -1.12 9.65
N ILE A 112 9.72 -0.02 9.39
CA ILE A 112 10.39 0.23 8.12
C ILE A 112 11.32 -0.91 7.68
N LEU A 113 11.98 -1.60 8.62
CA LEU A 113 12.87 -2.73 8.30
C LEU A 113 12.13 -3.90 7.65
N GLY A 114 10.90 -4.19 8.08
CA GLY A 114 10.08 -5.26 7.53
C GLY A 114 9.24 -4.82 6.34
N LYS A 115 9.09 -3.52 6.13
CA LYS A 115 8.21 -2.92 5.12
C LYS A 115 8.95 -2.39 3.88
N SER A 116 10.29 -2.32 3.90
CA SER A 116 11.09 -1.64 2.88
C SER A 116 12.18 -2.49 2.24
N LEU A 117 11.99 -3.81 2.15
CA LEU A 117 12.83 -4.65 1.31
C LEU A 117 12.55 -4.35 -0.18
N ASP A 118 13.45 -4.78 -1.06
CA ASP A 118 13.33 -4.50 -2.48
C ASP A 118 12.02 -5.05 -3.07
N ASN A 119 11.33 -4.24 -3.85
CA ASN A 119 10.04 -4.54 -4.49
C ASN A 119 8.87 -4.82 -3.53
N PHE A 120 8.93 -4.39 -2.28
CA PHE A 120 7.88 -4.62 -1.27
C PHE A 120 6.67 -3.68 -1.40
N ALA A 121 6.62 -2.86 -2.43
CA ALA A 121 5.47 -2.01 -2.77
C ALA A 121 5.11 -2.13 -4.27
N PRO A 122 4.64 -3.29 -4.75
CA PRO A 122 4.04 -3.37 -6.07
C PRO A 122 2.78 -2.50 -6.12
N ILE A 123 2.72 -1.56 -7.07
CA ILE A 123 1.64 -0.59 -7.22
C ILE A 123 1.17 -0.54 -8.68
N GLY A 124 -0.11 -0.46 -8.90
CA GLY A 124 -0.72 -0.35 -10.22
C GLY A 124 -1.79 -1.40 -10.45
N PRO A 125 -2.18 -1.70 -11.71
CA PRO A 125 -1.55 -1.27 -12.98
C PRO A 125 -2.02 0.09 -13.52
N VAL A 126 -3.12 0.64 -13.01
CA VAL A 126 -3.73 1.88 -13.52
C VAL A 126 -4.03 2.84 -12.38
N ILE A 127 -4.08 4.13 -12.68
CA ILE A 127 -4.60 5.16 -11.77
C ILE A 127 -5.99 5.55 -12.27
N VAL A 128 -6.99 5.46 -11.39
CA VAL A 128 -8.38 5.84 -11.67
C VAL A 128 -8.65 7.22 -11.10
N SER A 129 -9.30 8.09 -11.90
CA SER A 129 -9.66 9.44 -11.46
C SER A 129 -10.57 9.41 -10.23
N PRO A 130 -10.46 10.38 -9.31
CA PRO A 130 -11.39 10.51 -8.19
C PRO A 130 -12.86 10.64 -8.61
N ASP A 131 -13.12 11.12 -9.83
CA ASP A 131 -14.48 11.28 -10.35
C ASP A 131 -15.08 9.97 -10.88
N ASP A 132 -14.21 8.99 -11.19
CA ASP A 132 -14.60 7.68 -11.74
C ASP A 132 -14.53 6.54 -10.71
N PHE A 133 -14.21 6.83 -9.44
CA PHE A 133 -14.01 5.83 -8.40
C PHE A 133 -14.77 6.18 -7.12
N ASP A 134 -15.68 5.30 -6.72
CA ASP A 134 -16.41 5.37 -5.45
C ASP A 134 -15.67 4.59 -4.38
N PHE A 135 -14.74 5.26 -3.69
CA PHE A 135 -13.93 4.62 -2.65
C PHE A 135 -14.72 4.27 -1.38
N GLU A 136 -15.87 4.90 -1.14
CA GLU A 136 -16.69 4.63 0.05
C GLU A 136 -17.42 3.29 -0.05
N ASN A 137 -17.64 2.79 -1.27
CA ASN A 137 -18.30 1.51 -1.54
C ASN A 137 -17.37 0.50 -2.24
N ALA A 138 -16.07 0.77 -2.28
CA ALA A 138 -15.10 -0.12 -2.91
C ALA A 138 -14.75 -1.29 -1.98
N THR A 139 -14.51 -2.45 -2.58
CA THR A 139 -13.99 -3.64 -1.90
C THR A 139 -12.61 -3.97 -2.45
N ILE A 140 -11.69 -4.35 -1.58
CA ILE A 140 -10.38 -4.88 -1.97
C ILE A 140 -10.41 -6.38 -1.71
N THR A 141 -10.17 -7.16 -2.77
CA THR A 141 -10.06 -8.61 -2.67
C THR A 141 -8.63 -9.04 -2.97
N THR A 142 -8.03 -9.80 -2.05
CA THR A 142 -6.69 -10.35 -2.22
C THR A 142 -6.78 -11.88 -2.38
N THR A 143 -6.15 -12.40 -3.43
CA THR A 143 -6.06 -13.84 -3.68
C THR A 143 -4.62 -14.28 -3.68
N CYS A 144 -4.29 -15.25 -2.82
CA CYS A 144 -2.97 -15.87 -2.74
C CYS A 144 -3.12 -17.39 -2.79
N LEU A 145 -2.62 -18.03 -3.84
CA LEU A 145 -2.78 -19.47 -4.07
C LEU A 145 -4.26 -19.88 -4.08
N LEU A 146 -4.71 -20.55 -3.01
CA LEU A 146 -6.10 -21.02 -2.82
C LEU A 146 -6.86 -20.17 -1.78
N TYR A 147 -6.25 -19.16 -1.21
CA TYR A 147 -6.83 -18.30 -0.19
C TYR A 147 -7.31 -16.99 -0.81
N THR A 148 -8.45 -16.51 -0.35
CA THR A 148 -9.03 -15.21 -0.72
C THR A 148 -9.44 -14.50 0.55
N SER A 149 -9.08 -13.23 0.70
CA SER A 149 -9.55 -12.34 1.76
C SER A 149 -10.09 -11.06 1.15
N ASP A 150 -11.15 -10.53 1.74
CA ASP A 150 -11.79 -9.25 1.38
C ASP A 150 -11.54 -8.24 2.51
N ALA A 151 -11.31 -6.98 2.15
CA ALA A 151 -11.14 -5.86 3.07
C ALA A 151 -11.94 -4.63 2.62
#